data_205d75ce6f3c0e1252bc682f8bb54d8f
#
_entry.id   205d75ce6f3c0e1252bc682f8bb54d8f
#
_cell.length_a   1.000
_cell.length_b   1.000
_cell.length_c   1.000
_cell.angle_alpha   90.00
_cell.angle_beta   90.00
_cell.angle_gamma   90.00
#
_symmetry.space_group_name_H-M   'P 1'
#
loop_
_entity.id
_entity.type
_entity.pdbx_description
1 polymer ?
#
loop_
_entity_poly.entity_id
_entity_poly.type
_entity_poly.pdbx_seq_one_letter_code
_entity_poly.pdbx_strand_id
1 'polypeptide(L)'
;MTDSASSSSLTTLQKVLLLISAVALAVSLFLLRNGGSIESPLDQLARRSLSPEVALSNGRPTILEFYADWCEVCRDMAPAMLEMEKRHSADLDVVLVNIDNPRWLDLTDRYDVSGIPQLNLFSADGSMRGRSLGGRSATELDAIAKALVADRPLPTLSGIGSTSPLPETT
;
A
#
# COMPACT_ATOMS: atom_id res chain seq x y z
N MET A 1 -46.20 -46.26 -26.42
CA MET A 1 -46.50 -44.95 -25.87
C MET A 1 -45.25 -44.11 -26.03
N THR A 2 -45.21 -43.35 -27.09
CA THR A 2 -44.04 -42.52 -27.45
C THR A 2 -44.34 -41.09 -27.05
N ASP A 3 -43.63 -40.62 -26.02
CA ASP A 3 -43.66 -39.23 -25.64
C ASP A 3 -42.84 -38.43 -26.69
N SER A 4 -43.59 -37.68 -27.51
CA SER A 4 -43.00 -36.71 -28.43
C SER A 4 -42.58 -35.47 -27.64
N ALA A 5 -41.31 -35.31 -27.39
CA ALA A 5 -40.74 -34.08 -26.93
C ALA A 5 -40.96 -33.01 -28.00
N SER A 6 -41.95 -32.10 -27.75
CA SER A 6 -42.21 -30.92 -28.59
C SER A 6 -41.03 -29.98 -28.47
N SER A 7 -40.14 -29.99 -29.43
CA SER A 7 -39.14 -28.94 -29.62
C SER A 7 -39.85 -27.65 -30.07
N SER A 8 -40.26 -26.82 -29.10
CA SER A 8 -40.79 -25.48 -29.39
C SER A 8 -39.65 -24.64 -29.99
N SER A 9 -39.68 -24.46 -31.31
CA SER A 9 -38.75 -23.57 -32.00
C SER A 9 -38.96 -22.14 -31.48
N LEU A 10 -37.99 -21.60 -30.75
CA LEU A 10 -37.98 -20.23 -30.27
C LEU A 10 -38.22 -19.27 -31.46
N THR A 11 -39.12 -18.32 -31.28
CA THR A 11 -39.35 -17.27 -32.27
C THR A 11 -38.08 -16.40 -32.42
N THR A 12 -37.90 -15.79 -33.58
CA THR A 12 -36.74 -14.92 -33.84
C THR A 12 -36.58 -13.85 -32.75
N LEU A 13 -37.70 -13.32 -32.28
CA LEU A 13 -37.70 -12.35 -31.18
C LEU A 13 -37.15 -12.91 -29.86
N GLN A 14 -37.55 -14.12 -29.49
CA GLN A 14 -37.04 -14.83 -28.31
C GLN A 14 -35.52 -15.11 -28.40
N LYS A 15 -35.04 -15.48 -29.55
CA LYS A 15 -33.59 -15.70 -29.79
C LYS A 15 -32.80 -14.42 -29.65
N VAL A 16 -33.32 -13.29 -30.17
CA VAL A 16 -32.69 -11.99 -30.04
C VAL A 16 -32.67 -11.52 -28.56
N LEU A 17 -33.78 -11.68 -27.83
CA LEU A 17 -33.85 -11.34 -26.41
C LEU A 17 -32.87 -12.19 -25.58
N LEU A 18 -32.75 -13.49 -25.85
CA LEU A 18 -31.77 -14.34 -25.17
C LEU A 18 -30.32 -13.96 -25.47
N LEU A 19 -30.01 -13.56 -26.71
CA LEU A 19 -28.70 -13.06 -27.06
C LEU A 19 -28.37 -11.74 -26.34
N ILE A 20 -29.32 -10.80 -26.30
CA ILE A 20 -29.13 -9.53 -25.60
C ILE A 20 -28.93 -9.77 -24.10
N SER A 21 -29.71 -10.66 -23.46
CA SER A 21 -29.58 -10.97 -22.05
C SER A 21 -28.24 -11.67 -21.75
N ALA A 22 -27.80 -12.57 -22.62
CA ALA A 22 -26.51 -13.24 -22.48
C ALA A 22 -25.32 -12.27 -22.61
N VAL A 23 -25.39 -11.32 -23.57
CA VAL A 23 -24.38 -10.29 -23.74
C VAL A 23 -24.39 -9.33 -22.55
N ALA A 24 -25.55 -8.91 -22.08
CA ALA A 24 -25.68 -8.03 -20.91
C ALA A 24 -25.10 -8.72 -19.64
N LEU A 25 -25.40 -10.00 -19.46
CA LEU A 25 -24.83 -10.77 -18.35
C LEU A 25 -23.30 -10.90 -18.45
N ALA A 26 -22.79 -11.21 -19.64
CA ALA A 26 -21.36 -11.31 -19.89
C ALA A 26 -20.63 -9.98 -19.64
N VAL A 27 -21.20 -8.86 -20.11
CA VAL A 27 -20.66 -7.51 -19.85
C VAL A 27 -20.73 -7.19 -18.37
N SER A 28 -21.83 -7.51 -17.69
CA SER A 28 -21.97 -7.29 -16.25
C SER A 28 -20.94 -8.09 -15.46
N LEU A 29 -20.76 -9.37 -15.76
CA LEU A 29 -19.74 -10.22 -15.13
C LEU A 29 -18.31 -9.73 -15.45
N PHE A 30 -18.08 -9.29 -16.68
CA PHE A 30 -16.79 -8.69 -17.07
C PHE A 30 -16.50 -7.40 -16.29
N LEU A 31 -17.48 -6.51 -16.14
CA LEU A 31 -17.35 -5.29 -15.37
C LEU A 31 -17.22 -5.57 -13.87
N LEU A 32 -17.90 -6.57 -13.32
CA LEU A 32 -17.74 -7.01 -11.93
C LEU A 32 -16.38 -7.65 -11.69
N ARG A 33 -15.88 -8.40 -12.63
CA ARG A 33 -14.55 -9.06 -12.55
C ARG A 33 -13.40 -8.08 -12.76
N ASN A 34 -13.56 -7.12 -13.67
CA ASN A 34 -12.58 -6.08 -13.99
C ASN A 34 -12.96 -4.73 -13.38
N GLY A 35 -14.09 -4.67 -12.65
CA GLY A 35 -14.50 -3.49 -11.90
C GLY A 35 -13.36 -3.11 -11.00
N GLY A 36 -12.70 -2.00 -11.36
CA GLY A 36 -11.44 -1.58 -10.79
C GLY A 36 -11.49 -1.69 -9.27
N SER A 37 -10.79 -2.68 -8.73
CA SER A 37 -10.46 -2.67 -7.33
C SER A 37 -9.76 -1.33 -7.11
N ILE A 38 -10.44 -0.42 -6.42
CA ILE A 38 -9.82 0.84 -6.01
C ILE A 38 -8.60 0.41 -5.23
N GLU A 39 -7.44 0.57 -5.86
CA GLU A 39 -6.18 0.18 -5.27
C GLU A 39 -6.05 0.86 -3.91
N SER A 40 -5.75 0.08 -2.88
CA SER A 40 -5.62 0.64 -1.54
C SER A 40 -4.50 1.70 -1.48
N PRO A 41 -4.58 2.68 -0.59
CA PRO A 41 -3.49 3.65 -0.40
C PRO A 41 -2.13 2.98 -0.12
N LEU A 42 -2.13 1.87 0.61
CA LEU A 42 -0.92 1.10 0.91
C LEU A 42 -0.31 0.48 -0.36
N ASP A 43 -1.15 -0.14 -1.21
CA ASP A 43 -0.70 -0.70 -2.48
C ASP A 43 -0.18 0.39 -3.44
N GLN A 44 -0.83 1.54 -3.45
CA GLN A 44 -0.36 2.70 -4.24
C GLN A 44 1.02 3.18 -3.81
N LEU A 45 1.27 3.27 -2.51
CA LEU A 45 2.58 3.62 -1.94
C LEU A 45 3.62 2.54 -2.30
N ALA A 46 3.31 1.28 -2.05
CA ALA A 46 4.23 0.16 -2.31
C ALA A 46 4.64 0.08 -3.79
N ARG A 47 3.69 0.28 -4.72
CA ARG A 47 3.97 0.23 -6.16
C ARG A 47 4.81 1.40 -6.66
N ARG A 48 4.71 2.57 -6.05
CA ARG A 48 5.51 3.76 -6.40
C ARG A 48 6.87 3.78 -5.72
N SER A 49 7.04 2.95 -4.72
CA SER A 49 8.23 2.89 -3.88
C SER A 49 9.47 2.58 -4.71
N LEU A 50 10.50 3.38 -4.53
CA LEU A 50 11.84 3.06 -5.00
C LEU A 50 12.41 1.87 -4.22
N SER A 51 13.47 1.24 -4.74
CA SER A 51 14.22 0.33 -3.89
C SER A 51 14.96 1.12 -2.79
N PRO A 52 15.13 0.55 -1.58
CA PRO A 52 15.84 1.22 -0.49
C PRO A 52 17.22 1.71 -0.88
N GLU A 53 17.98 0.91 -1.65
CA GLU A 53 19.33 1.25 -2.08
C GLU A 53 19.35 2.49 -2.99
N VAL A 54 18.38 2.60 -3.89
CA VAL A 54 18.23 3.77 -4.78
C VAL A 54 17.85 5.00 -3.99
N ALA A 55 16.84 4.90 -3.13
CA ALA A 55 16.35 6.03 -2.35
C ALA A 55 17.41 6.58 -1.39
N LEU A 56 18.14 5.70 -0.71
CA LEU A 56 19.18 6.12 0.25
C LEU A 56 20.47 6.64 -0.40
N SER A 57 20.58 6.59 -1.74
CA SER A 57 21.77 7.06 -2.47
C SER A 57 21.48 8.16 -3.51
N ASN A 58 20.22 8.58 -3.65
CA ASN A 58 19.83 9.54 -4.70
C ASN A 58 19.95 11.02 -4.29
N GLY A 59 20.37 11.30 -3.06
CA GLY A 59 20.55 12.67 -2.56
C GLY A 59 19.25 13.32 -2.06
N ARG A 60 18.23 12.53 -1.76
CA ARG A 60 16.94 13.00 -1.20
C ARG A 60 16.71 12.42 0.19
N PRO A 61 16.14 13.20 1.12
CA PRO A 61 15.71 12.63 2.39
C PRO A 61 14.66 11.54 2.15
N THR A 62 14.68 10.50 3.00
CA THR A 62 13.85 9.31 2.80
C THR A 62 13.13 8.92 4.09
N ILE A 63 11.84 8.61 3.98
CA ILE A 63 11.08 7.87 4.98
C ILE A 63 10.96 6.43 4.50
N LEU A 64 11.58 5.49 5.22
CA LEU A 64 11.50 4.08 4.93
C LEU A 64 10.56 3.43 5.93
N GLU A 65 9.41 2.92 5.45
CA GLU A 65 8.39 2.25 6.24
C GLU A 65 8.50 0.74 6.12
N PHE A 66 8.68 0.05 7.25
CA PHE A 66 8.49 -1.38 7.33
C PHE A 66 7.01 -1.68 7.59
N TYR A 67 6.43 -2.50 6.74
CA TYR A 67 5.00 -2.82 6.74
C TYR A 67 4.74 -4.28 6.37
N ALA A 68 3.48 -4.72 6.49
CA ALA A 68 2.98 -5.95 5.90
C ALA A 68 1.53 -5.75 5.42
N ASP A 69 1.07 -6.58 4.48
CA ASP A 69 -0.28 -6.48 3.92
C ASP A 69 -1.37 -6.78 4.97
N TRP A 70 -1.06 -7.62 5.96
CA TRP A 70 -1.94 -7.94 7.08
C TRP A 70 -1.93 -6.89 8.21
N CYS A 71 -1.01 -5.93 8.20
CA CYS A 71 -0.87 -4.90 9.24
C CYS A 71 -2.02 -3.88 9.15
N GLU A 72 -2.98 -3.97 10.07
CA GLU A 72 -4.13 -3.07 10.12
C GLU A 72 -3.69 -1.62 10.35
N VAL A 73 -2.78 -1.39 11.31
CA VAL A 73 -2.26 -0.04 11.63
C VAL A 73 -1.54 0.58 10.42
N CYS A 74 -0.82 -0.22 9.62
CA CYS A 74 -0.19 0.26 8.39
C CYS A 74 -1.24 0.69 7.36
N ARG A 75 -2.31 -0.10 7.19
CA ARG A 75 -3.43 0.26 6.30
C ARG A 75 -4.14 1.53 6.75
N ASP A 76 -4.35 1.70 8.05
CA ASP A 76 -5.01 2.88 8.62
C ASP A 76 -4.14 4.14 8.47
N MET A 77 -2.83 4.02 8.55
CA MET A 77 -1.87 5.11 8.35
C MET A 77 -1.69 5.47 6.86
N ALA A 78 -1.84 4.50 5.96
CA ALA A 78 -1.51 4.65 4.54
C ALA A 78 -2.19 5.83 3.82
N PRO A 79 -3.46 6.20 4.06
CA PRO A 79 -4.05 7.39 3.45
C PRO A 79 -3.29 8.67 3.79
N ALA A 80 -2.93 8.85 5.06
CA ALA A 80 -2.17 10.01 5.52
C ALA A 80 -0.74 10.03 4.96
N MET A 81 -0.09 8.86 4.89
CA MET A 81 1.23 8.70 4.29
C MET A 81 1.21 9.03 2.80
N LEU A 82 0.20 8.54 2.06
CA LEU A 82 0.04 8.81 0.62
C LEU A 82 -0.18 10.31 0.34
N GLU A 83 -0.97 10.98 1.16
CA GLU A 83 -1.19 12.42 1.03
C GLU A 83 0.07 13.24 1.36
N MET A 84 0.83 12.81 2.35
CA MET A 84 2.12 13.40 2.71
C MET A 84 3.14 13.16 1.57
N GLU A 85 3.25 11.93 1.06
CA GLU A 85 4.12 11.59 -0.08
C GLU A 85 3.82 12.47 -1.30
N LYS A 86 2.54 12.61 -1.69
CA LYS A 86 2.14 13.47 -2.82
C LYS A 86 2.54 14.92 -2.63
N ARG A 87 2.40 15.47 -1.42
CA ARG A 87 2.74 16.87 -1.12
C ARG A 87 4.24 17.15 -1.17
N HIS A 88 5.05 16.16 -0.80
CA HIS A 88 6.50 16.30 -0.71
C HIS A 88 7.27 15.53 -1.80
N SER A 89 6.58 15.00 -2.82
CA SER A 89 7.14 14.11 -3.85
C SER A 89 8.31 14.71 -4.63
N ALA A 90 8.43 16.05 -4.68
CA ALA A 90 9.57 16.71 -5.30
C ALA A 90 10.85 16.63 -4.45
N ASP A 91 10.73 16.56 -3.12
CA ASP A 91 11.82 16.80 -2.18
C ASP A 91 12.07 15.65 -1.20
N LEU A 92 11.20 14.64 -1.15
CA LEU A 92 11.23 13.54 -0.19
C LEU A 92 10.84 12.23 -0.87
N ASP A 93 11.51 11.15 -0.53
CA ASP A 93 11.12 9.80 -0.93
C ASP A 93 10.41 9.06 0.21
N VAL A 94 9.34 8.35 -0.14
CA VAL A 94 8.68 7.39 0.76
C VAL A 94 8.90 5.99 0.20
N VAL A 95 9.56 5.15 0.97
CA VAL A 95 9.95 3.79 0.58
C VAL A 95 9.27 2.79 1.48
N LEU A 96 8.56 1.84 0.88
CA LEU A 96 7.87 0.77 1.59
C LEU A 96 8.64 -0.55 1.48
N VAL A 97 8.87 -1.19 2.61
CA VAL A 97 9.57 -2.47 2.73
C VAL A 97 8.63 -3.48 3.39
N ASN A 98 8.11 -4.41 2.59
CA ASN A 98 7.26 -5.48 3.11
C ASN A 98 8.12 -6.51 3.85
N ILE A 99 7.88 -6.69 5.15
CA ILE A 99 8.65 -7.60 6.02
C ILE A 99 8.42 -9.09 5.69
N ASP A 100 7.31 -9.42 5.01
CA ASP A 100 7.04 -10.79 4.57
C ASP A 100 7.83 -11.18 3.32
N ASN A 101 8.49 -10.20 2.67
CA ASN A 101 9.30 -10.47 1.50
C ASN A 101 10.73 -10.88 1.91
N PRO A 102 11.14 -12.15 1.64
CA PRO A 102 12.47 -12.66 2.02
C PRO A 102 13.65 -11.82 1.51
N ARG A 103 13.45 -11.05 0.45
CA ARG A 103 14.46 -10.13 -0.09
C ARG A 103 14.91 -9.09 0.96
N TRP A 104 14.07 -8.76 1.91
CA TRP A 104 14.29 -7.66 2.85
C TRP A 104 14.66 -8.11 4.26
N LEU A 105 14.92 -9.40 4.48
CA LEU A 105 15.32 -9.93 5.79
C LEU A 105 16.55 -9.21 6.36
N ASP A 106 17.57 -9.00 5.53
CA ASP A 106 18.77 -8.27 5.94
C ASP A 106 18.48 -6.82 6.37
N LEU A 107 17.45 -6.18 5.79
CA LEU A 107 17.04 -4.85 6.18
C LEU A 107 16.26 -4.86 7.48
N THR A 108 15.37 -5.83 7.67
CA THR A 108 14.61 -5.97 8.93
C THR A 108 15.54 -6.18 10.11
N ASP A 109 16.57 -7.02 9.93
CA ASP A 109 17.60 -7.27 10.95
C ASP A 109 18.48 -6.02 11.18
N ARG A 110 18.93 -5.38 10.10
CA ARG A 110 19.80 -4.18 10.18
C ARG A 110 19.15 -3.04 10.93
N TYR A 111 17.84 -2.86 10.77
CA TYR A 111 17.09 -1.76 11.39
C TYR A 111 16.34 -2.19 12.65
N ASP A 112 16.59 -3.39 13.16
CA ASP A 112 16.01 -3.92 14.40
C ASP A 112 14.48 -3.73 14.42
N VAL A 113 13.82 -4.29 13.40
CA VAL A 113 12.36 -4.15 13.24
C VAL A 113 11.67 -5.06 14.24
N SER A 114 11.13 -4.48 15.30
CA SER A 114 10.46 -5.21 16.39
C SER A 114 8.94 -5.08 16.39
N GLY A 115 8.39 -4.30 15.47
CA GLY A 115 6.95 -4.08 15.30
C GLY A 115 6.68 -3.19 14.11
N ILE A 116 5.47 -3.22 13.57
CA ILE A 116 5.09 -2.43 12.40
C ILE A 116 3.79 -1.63 12.66
N PRO A 117 3.64 -0.46 12.00
CA PRO A 117 4.61 0.19 11.11
C PRO A 117 5.82 0.71 11.86
N GLN A 118 7.02 0.55 11.28
CA GLN A 118 8.22 1.22 11.75
C GLN A 118 8.73 2.15 10.65
N LEU A 119 8.94 3.42 10.98
CA LEU A 119 9.49 4.42 10.09
C LEU A 119 10.94 4.70 10.45
N ASN A 120 11.85 4.48 9.52
CA ASN A 120 13.24 4.90 9.63
C ASN A 120 13.44 6.15 8.77
N LEU A 121 14.02 7.18 9.34
CA LEU A 121 14.09 8.54 8.80
C LEU A 121 15.52 8.85 8.41
N PHE A 122 15.74 9.23 7.16
CA PHE A 122 17.07 9.47 6.61
C PHE A 122 17.19 10.89 6.06
N SER A 123 18.34 11.50 6.23
CA SER A 123 18.73 12.73 5.54
C SER A 123 19.11 12.46 4.08
N ALA A 124 19.30 13.53 3.30
CA ALA A 124 19.64 13.46 1.89
C ALA A 124 20.97 12.73 1.59
N ASP A 125 21.88 12.68 2.54
CA ASP A 125 23.14 11.91 2.43
C ASP A 125 23.00 10.43 2.79
N GLY A 126 21.77 9.95 3.07
CA GLY A 126 21.49 8.57 3.47
C GLY A 126 21.79 8.27 4.96
N SER A 127 22.16 9.27 5.75
CA SER A 127 22.39 9.09 7.20
C SER A 127 21.07 8.95 7.94
N MET A 128 20.98 7.97 8.84
CA MET A 128 19.81 7.76 9.68
C MET A 128 19.68 8.90 10.70
N ARG A 129 18.54 9.59 10.70
CA ARG A 129 18.22 10.71 11.60
C ARG A 129 17.37 10.28 12.79
N GLY A 130 16.60 9.22 12.63
CA GLY A 130 15.73 8.74 13.71
C GLY A 130 14.85 7.59 13.30
N ARG A 131 14.12 7.08 14.29
CA ARG A 131 13.16 5.99 14.13
C ARG A 131 11.85 6.33 14.84
N SER A 132 10.73 5.97 14.23
CA SER A 132 9.40 6.06 14.82
C SER A 132 8.73 4.70 14.77
N LEU A 133 8.27 4.19 15.89
CA LEU A 133 7.55 2.92 15.96
C LEU A 133 6.06 3.17 16.18
N GLY A 134 5.24 2.47 15.42
CA GLY A 134 3.79 2.54 15.47
C GLY A 134 3.17 3.62 14.57
N GLY A 135 1.84 3.54 14.42
CA GLY A 135 1.07 4.46 13.58
C GLY A 135 1.23 5.92 13.96
N ARG A 136 1.24 6.78 12.97
CA ARG A 136 1.36 8.24 13.13
C ARG A 136 0.19 8.96 12.46
N SER A 137 -0.24 10.03 13.07
CA SER A 137 -1.27 10.92 12.51
C SER A 137 -0.74 11.69 11.30
N ALA A 138 -1.66 12.19 10.47
CA ALA A 138 -1.31 13.04 9.33
C ALA A 138 -0.46 14.26 9.73
N THR A 139 -0.73 14.85 10.90
CA THR A 139 0.02 16.00 11.41
C THR A 139 1.45 15.63 11.79
N GLU A 140 1.65 14.45 12.43
CA GLU A 140 2.99 13.97 12.80
C GLU A 140 3.80 13.61 11.56
N LEU A 141 3.19 12.92 10.58
CA LEU A 141 3.82 12.57 9.30
C LEU A 141 4.27 13.83 8.54
N ASP A 142 3.41 14.83 8.45
CA ASP A 142 3.74 16.09 7.79
C ASP A 142 4.85 16.88 8.53
N ALA A 143 4.85 16.84 9.85
CA ALA A 143 5.91 17.46 10.66
C ALA A 143 7.27 16.77 10.46
N ILE A 144 7.28 15.42 10.39
CA ILE A 144 8.47 14.62 10.06
C ILE A 144 8.99 14.99 8.66
N ALA A 145 8.11 14.97 7.64
CA ALA A 145 8.47 15.30 6.27
C ALA A 145 9.09 16.70 6.16
N LYS A 146 8.45 17.70 6.74
CA LYS A 146 8.96 19.08 6.77
C LYS A 146 10.31 19.20 7.47
N ALA A 147 10.53 18.47 8.54
CA ALA A 147 11.80 18.47 9.25
C ALA A 147 12.92 17.85 8.42
N LEU A 148 12.65 16.74 7.74
CA LEU A 148 13.60 16.07 6.84
C LEU A 148 13.96 16.92 5.63
N VAL A 149 12.95 17.46 4.92
CA VAL A 149 13.14 18.29 3.73
C VAL A 149 13.94 19.57 4.07
N ALA A 150 13.67 20.17 5.23
CA ALA A 150 14.36 21.37 5.68
C ALA A 150 15.67 21.12 6.44
N ASP A 151 16.10 19.88 6.55
CA ASP A 151 17.26 19.43 7.37
C ASP A 151 17.25 19.98 8.80
N ARG A 152 16.07 20.02 9.43
CA ARG A 152 15.87 20.50 10.81
C ARG A 152 15.76 19.32 11.78
N PRO A 153 15.97 19.54 13.08
CA PRO A 153 15.72 18.53 14.09
C PRO A 153 14.31 17.90 13.95
N LEU A 154 14.25 16.59 14.10
CA LEU A 154 12.99 15.85 14.03
C LEU A 154 12.05 16.30 15.17
N PRO A 155 10.72 16.30 14.93
CA PRO A 155 9.78 16.64 15.98
C PRO A 155 9.83 15.60 17.11
N THR A 156 9.58 16.06 18.35
CA THR A 156 9.35 15.13 19.46
C THR A 156 7.99 14.46 19.26
N LEU A 157 8.01 13.16 19.03
CA LEU A 157 6.79 12.37 18.87
C LEU A 157 6.33 11.82 20.22
N SER A 158 5.03 11.74 20.44
CA SER A 158 4.46 11.20 21.67
C SER A 158 4.55 9.66 21.66
N GLY A 159 5.59 9.11 22.29
CA GLY A 159 5.72 7.69 22.59
C GLY A 159 5.71 6.75 21.37
N ILE A 160 5.41 5.49 21.65
CA ILE A 160 5.17 4.46 20.63
C ILE A 160 3.70 4.56 20.22
N GLY A 161 3.44 4.67 18.92
CA GLY A 161 2.08 4.60 18.36
C GLY A 161 1.52 3.17 18.42
N SER A 162 0.26 2.97 18.00
CA SER A 162 -0.29 1.62 17.85
C SER A 162 0.57 0.79 16.90
N THR A 163 0.83 -0.48 17.26
CA THR A 163 1.64 -1.41 16.46
C THR A 163 0.87 -2.69 16.21
N SER A 164 1.17 -3.34 15.09
CA SER A 164 0.84 -4.75 14.89
C SER A 164 2.06 -5.58 15.31
N PRO A 165 1.90 -6.58 16.20
CA PRO A 165 3.02 -7.45 16.57
C PRO A 165 3.45 -8.29 15.36
N LEU A 166 4.74 -8.60 15.30
CA LEU A 166 5.25 -9.52 14.30
C LEU A 166 4.74 -10.94 14.58
N PRO A 167 4.47 -11.75 13.54
CA PRO A 167 4.15 -13.16 13.76
C PRO A 167 5.36 -13.85 14.44
N GLU A 168 5.07 -14.67 15.46
CA GLU A 168 6.12 -15.46 16.09
C GLU A 168 6.69 -16.44 15.06
N THR A 169 8.01 -16.39 14.86
CA THR A 169 8.70 -17.38 14.04
C THR A 169 8.78 -18.69 14.81
N THR A 170 7.96 -19.67 14.42
CA THR A 170 8.02 -21.04 14.91
C THR A 170 9.15 -21.82 14.24
#